data_6b802715c4bc8f1509151281a756f9b3
#
_entry.id   6b802715c4bc8f1509151281a756f9b3
#
_cell.length_a   1.000
_cell.length_b   1.000
_cell.length_c   1.000
_cell.angle_alpha   90.00
_cell.angle_beta   90.00
_cell.angle_gamma   90.00
#
_symmetry.space_group_name_H-M   'P 1'
#
loop_
_entity.id
_entity.type
_entity.pdbx_description
1 polymer ?
#
loop_
_entity_poly.entity_id
_entity_poly.type
_entity_poly.pdbx_seq_one_letter_code
_entity_poly.pdbx_strand_id
1 'polypeptide(L)'
;MKTVLIWLALCFGTLMTTCANGTAYLFSYFINDSRDGLHLAYSYDGLNWTALNGGKSYLTPAVGKDKLMRDPSICQAPDGTFHMVWTSSWTD
;
A
#
# COMPACT_ATOMS: atom_id res chain seq x y z
N MET A 1 -1.53 -10.31 6.46
CA MET A 1 -0.83 -9.53 5.72
C MET A 1 0.55 -9.84 5.75
N LYS A 2 1.20 -9.75 4.71
CA LYS A 2 2.39 -10.07 4.64
C LYS A 2 3.26 -9.07 5.05
N THR A 3 4.24 -9.35 5.62
CA THR A 3 5.22 -8.50 5.95
C THR A 3 5.85 -8.03 4.74
N VAL A 4 5.91 -6.81 4.57
CA VAL A 4 6.46 -6.33 3.46
C VAL A 4 7.60 -5.66 3.78
N LEU A 5 8.56 -5.83 3.16
CA LEU A 5 9.64 -5.23 3.38
C LEU A 5 9.61 -4.10 2.81
N ILE A 6 9.34 -3.26 3.10
CA ILE A 6 9.27 -2.16 2.64
C ILE A 6 10.34 -1.49 2.58
N TRP A 7 10.90 -1.43 1.98
CA TRP A 7 11.94 -0.80 1.82
C TRP A 7 11.61 0.27 1.09
N LEU A 8 10.68 0.46 0.94
CA LEU A 8 10.35 1.41 0.21
C LEU A 8 10.30 2.41 0.97
N ALA A 9 10.40 2.39 1.15
CA ALA A 9 10.34 3.06 1.88
C ALA A 9 11.08 3.21 2.62
N LEU A 10 11.36 3.08 2.63
CA LEU A 10 11.86 3.03 3.45
C LEU A 10 12.86 2.90 3.43
N CYS A 11 13.10 3.28 3.03
CA CYS A 11 13.68 3.04 3.34
C CYS A 11 14.17 3.15 2.87
N PHE A 12 14.17 3.46 2.32
CA PHE A 12 14.44 3.30 2.48
C PHE A 12 15.08 3.06 2.41
N GLY A 13 15.43 3.34 1.97
CA GLY A 13 15.83 2.87 2.48
C GLY A 13 16.50 2.47 2.58
N THR A 14 16.82 2.73 2.18
CA THR A 14 17.31 2.21 2.73
C THR A 14 17.78 1.96 3.15
N LEU A 15 17.90 2.19 2.78
CA LEU A 15 18.17 1.82 3.48
C LEU A 15 18.48 1.52 4.19
N MET A 16 18.56 1.54 4.41
CA MET A 16 18.64 1.20 5.29
C MET A 16 19.15 0.88 5.97
N THR A 17 19.51 0.99 5.94
CA THR A 17 19.70 0.66 6.64
C THR A 17 19.73 0.41 7.59
N THR A 18 19.70 0.22 7.81
CA THR A 18 19.47 -0.10 8.74
C THR A 18 18.94 -0.24 9.46
N CYS A 19 18.45 -0.67 9.38
CA CYS A 19 17.77 -0.87 10.03
C CYS A 19 17.56 -1.67 10.76
N ALA A 20 17.31 -1.70 10.82
CA ALA A 20 16.87 -2.26 11.82
C ALA A 20 16.59 -3.58 11.66
N ASN A 21 16.40 -4.28 12.53
CA ASN A 21 16.15 -5.53 12.39
C ASN A 21 14.77 -5.68 12.64
N GLY A 22 13.97 -4.91 12.36
CA GLY A 22 12.58 -5.06 12.61
C GLY A 22 11.82 -5.45 11.42
N THR A 23 10.57 -5.75 11.60
CA THR A 23 9.62 -6.05 10.56
C THR A 23 8.63 -4.91 10.52
N ALA A 24 8.28 -4.48 9.36
CA ALA A 24 7.23 -3.50 9.18
C ALA A 24 6.09 -4.15 8.42
N TYR A 25 4.89 -3.77 8.76
CA TYR A 25 3.69 -4.22 8.06
C TYR A 25 3.20 -3.10 7.17
N LEU A 26 2.75 -3.43 6.00
CA LEU A 26 2.19 -2.47 5.05
C LEU A 26 0.72 -2.79 4.83
N PHE A 27 -0.10 -1.75 4.83
CA PHE A 27 -1.52 -1.89 4.66
C PHE A 27 -1.95 -1.01 3.50
N SER A 28 -2.62 -1.57 2.52
CA SER A 28 -3.19 -0.83 1.41
C SER A 28 -4.67 -0.64 1.65
N TYR A 29 -5.17 0.55 1.38
CA TYR A 29 -6.58 0.84 1.64
C TYR A 29 -7.10 1.93 0.72
N PHE A 30 -8.39 2.12 0.73
CA PHE A 30 -9.06 3.19 0.01
C PHE A 30 -9.99 3.91 0.97
N ILE A 31 -10.46 5.08 0.57
CA ILE A 31 -11.35 5.85 1.43
C ILE A 31 -12.57 6.33 0.64
N ASN A 32 -13.61 6.61 1.37
CA ASN A 32 -14.82 7.23 0.85
C ASN A 32 -15.34 6.64 -0.44
N ASP A 33 -15.39 7.41 -1.49
CA ASP A 33 -16.02 7.01 -2.73
C ASP A 33 -15.10 6.20 -3.62
N SER A 34 -13.91 5.87 -3.15
CA SER A 34 -12.97 5.03 -3.89
C SER A 34 -12.31 5.70 -5.09
N ARG A 35 -12.63 6.95 -5.38
CA ARG A 35 -12.04 7.61 -6.54
C ARG A 35 -10.75 8.31 -6.24
N ASP A 36 -10.49 8.52 -4.98
CA ASP A 36 -9.25 9.13 -4.54
C ASP A 36 -8.05 8.19 -4.76
N GLY A 37 -8.27 6.91 -4.67
CA GLY A 37 -7.28 5.93 -5.06
C GLY A 37 -6.56 5.24 -3.93
N LEU A 38 -5.30 4.93 -4.15
CA LEU A 38 -4.51 4.11 -3.26
C LEU A 38 -3.95 4.88 -2.08
N HIS A 39 -4.21 4.35 -0.91
CA HIS A 39 -3.60 4.84 0.31
C HIS A 39 -2.79 3.72 0.95
N LEU A 40 -1.74 4.08 1.65
CA LEU A 40 -0.89 3.12 2.33
C LEU A 40 -0.66 3.57 3.76
N ALA A 41 -0.55 2.61 4.63
CA ALA A 41 -0.18 2.85 6.02
C ALA A 41 0.80 1.78 6.45
N TYR A 42 1.59 2.07 7.45
CA TYR A 42 2.54 1.11 7.97
C TYR A 42 2.39 0.96 9.48
N SER A 43 2.89 -0.14 9.98
CA SER A 43 2.90 -0.41 11.41
C SER A 43 4.08 -1.28 11.76
N TYR A 44 4.61 -1.11 12.95
CA TYR A 44 5.68 -1.98 13.44
C TYR A 44 5.12 -3.07 14.38
N ASP A 45 3.91 -2.92 14.86
CA ASP A 45 3.31 -3.86 15.79
C ASP A 45 2.02 -4.48 15.29
N GLY A 46 1.52 -4.04 14.13
CA GLY A 46 0.28 -4.54 13.57
C GLY A 46 -0.97 -3.98 14.24
N LEU A 47 -0.82 -3.10 15.20
CA LEU A 47 -1.94 -2.52 15.93
C LEU A 47 -2.04 -1.02 15.76
N ASN A 48 -0.91 -0.36 15.79
CA ASN A 48 -0.86 1.09 15.63
C ASN A 48 -0.36 1.43 14.24
N TRP A 49 -1.18 2.13 13.46
CA TRP A 49 -0.91 2.37 12.05
C TRP A 49 -0.70 3.85 11.78
N THR A 50 0.25 4.14 10.92
CA THR A 50 0.55 5.50 10.50
C THR A 50 0.34 5.61 9.00
N ALA A 51 -0.45 6.59 8.58
CA ALA A 51 -0.67 6.82 7.16
C ALA A 51 0.60 7.32 6.50
N LEU A 52 0.89 6.81 5.34
CA LEU A 52 1.99 7.30 4.54
C LEU A 52 1.52 8.45 3.66
N ASN A 53 2.45 9.20 3.14
CA ASN A 53 2.20 10.32 2.23
C ASN A 53 1.26 11.37 2.87
N GLY A 54 1.32 11.49 4.18
CA GLY A 54 0.46 12.45 4.89
C GLY A 54 -1.02 12.15 4.72
N GLY A 55 -1.37 10.91 4.44
CA GLY A 55 -2.76 10.52 4.21
C GLY A 55 -3.26 10.80 2.82
N LYS A 56 -2.40 11.25 1.90
CA LYS A 56 -2.81 11.52 0.54
C LYS A 56 -2.67 10.27 -0.31
N SER A 57 -3.45 10.21 -1.36
CA SER A 57 -3.40 9.10 -2.30
C SER A 57 -2.06 9.01 -3.02
N TYR A 58 -1.61 7.82 -3.28
CA TYR A 58 -0.42 7.59 -4.09
C TYR A 58 -0.77 7.39 -5.56
N LEU A 59 -1.98 6.96 -5.86
CA LEU A 59 -2.34 6.61 -7.21
C LEU A 59 -3.83 6.80 -7.41
N THR A 60 -4.19 7.69 -8.30
CA THR A 60 -5.59 7.88 -8.66
C THR A 60 -5.95 6.90 -9.76
N PRO A 61 -6.99 6.11 -9.59
CA PRO A 61 -7.31 5.08 -10.58
C PRO A 61 -7.79 5.69 -11.91
N ALA A 62 -7.34 5.09 -12.98
CA ALA A 62 -7.68 5.57 -14.31
C ALA A 62 -8.23 4.46 -15.19
N VAL A 63 -8.35 3.25 -14.68
CA VAL A 63 -8.81 2.11 -15.47
C VAL A 63 -10.16 1.62 -14.96
N GLY A 64 -10.85 0.88 -15.77
CA GLY A 64 -12.16 0.35 -15.43
C GLY A 64 -13.27 1.31 -15.80
N LYS A 65 -14.49 0.80 -15.81
CA LYS A 65 -15.65 1.57 -16.19
C LYS A 65 -15.89 2.74 -15.25
N ASP A 66 -15.78 2.51 -13.99
CA ASP A 66 -16.07 3.53 -12.98
C ASP A 66 -14.83 4.24 -12.46
N LYS A 67 -13.66 3.80 -12.87
CA LYS A 67 -12.38 4.40 -12.48
C LYS A 67 -12.29 4.59 -10.99
N LEU A 68 -12.54 3.53 -10.26
CA LEU A 68 -12.43 3.56 -8.81
C LEU A 68 -11.43 2.52 -8.34
N MET A 69 -11.04 2.61 -7.09
CA MET A 69 -10.17 1.64 -6.46
C MET A 69 -10.81 1.21 -5.15
N ARG A 70 -11.25 -0.04 -5.11
CA ARG A 70 -11.76 -0.63 -3.89
C ARG A 70 -10.96 -1.87 -3.59
N ASP A 71 -10.81 -2.11 -2.31
CA ASP A 71 -10.17 -3.32 -1.81
C ASP A 71 -8.80 -3.57 -2.46
N PRO A 72 -7.91 -2.58 -2.47
CA PRO A 72 -6.60 -2.80 -3.04
C PRO A 72 -5.85 -3.84 -2.22
N SER A 73 -5.26 -4.80 -2.91
CA SER A 73 -4.50 -5.87 -2.27
C SER A 73 -3.11 -5.90 -2.87
N ILE A 74 -2.10 -5.88 -2.02
CA ILE A 74 -0.73 -5.78 -2.44
C ILE A 74 0.06 -6.96 -1.91
N CYS A 75 0.95 -7.48 -2.69
CA CYS A 75 1.85 -8.53 -2.25
C CYS A 75 3.23 -8.33 -2.86
N GLN A 76 4.22 -8.95 -2.27
CA GLN A 76 5.58 -8.87 -2.76
C GLN A 76 6.00 -10.22 -3.31
N ALA A 77 6.50 -10.21 -4.53
CA ALA A 77 7.03 -11.41 -5.16
C ALA A 77 8.41 -11.74 -4.60
N PRO A 78 8.89 -12.96 -4.80
CA PRO A 78 10.20 -13.35 -4.29
C PRO A 78 11.36 -12.49 -4.79
N ASP A 79 11.21 -11.88 -5.96
CA ASP A 79 12.27 -11.03 -6.51
C ASP A 79 12.20 -9.60 -5.96
N GLY A 80 11.30 -9.34 -5.03
CA GLY A 80 11.16 -8.02 -4.43
C GLY A 80 10.15 -7.12 -5.12
N THR A 81 9.60 -7.53 -6.25
CA THR A 81 8.63 -6.72 -6.99
C THR A 81 7.29 -6.72 -6.27
N PHE A 82 6.66 -5.56 -6.17
CA PHE A 82 5.33 -5.48 -5.60
C PHE A 82 4.28 -5.57 -6.70
N HIS A 83 3.25 -6.32 -6.42
CA HIS A 83 2.10 -6.48 -7.32
C HIS A 83 0.85 -6.06 -6.57
N MET A 84 -0.05 -5.40 -7.27
CA MET A 84 -1.28 -4.93 -6.65
C MET A 84 -2.45 -5.18 -7.57
N VAL A 85 -3.58 -5.57 -6.99
CA VAL A 85 -4.84 -5.71 -7.71
C VAL A 85 -5.90 -4.97 -6.94
N TRP A 86 -6.95 -4.54 -7.62
CA TRP A 86 -8.05 -3.84 -6.97
C TRP A 86 -9.31 -3.97 -7.80
N THR A 87 -10.44 -3.66 -7.20
CA THR A 87 -11.71 -3.62 -7.89
C THR A 87 -11.88 -2.23 -8.52
N SER A 88 -12.10 -2.19 -9.81
CA SER A 88 -12.08 -0.94 -10.56
C SER A 88 -13.47 -0.44 -10.98
N SER A 89 -14.52 -1.21 -10.72
CA SER A 89 -15.86 -0.84 -11.11
C SER A 89 -16.89 -1.40 -10.12
N TRP A 90 -18.06 -0.78 -10.07
CA TRP A 90 -19.15 -1.27 -9.23
C TRP A 90 -19.80 -2.50 -9.83
N THR A 91 -19.85 -2.55 -11.13
CA THR A 91 -20.47 -3.66 -11.86
C THR A 91 -19.63 -3.99 -13.06
N ASP A 92 -19.91 -5.11 -13.66
CA ASP A 92 -19.19 -5.56 -14.84
C ASP A 92 -19.37 -4.66 -16.06
#